data_18f8a61659072bc6475f4ba28fc8fc2f
#
_entry.id   18f8a61659072bc6475f4ba28fc8fc2f
#
_cell.length_a   1.000
_cell.length_b   1.000
_cell.length_c   1.000
_cell.angle_alpha   90.00
_cell.angle_beta   90.00
_cell.angle_gamma   90.00
#
_symmetry.space_group_name_H-M   'P 1'
#
loop_
_entity.id
_entity.type
_entity.pdbx_description
1 polymer ?
#
loop_
_entity_poly.entity_id
_entity_poly.type
_entity_poly.pdbx_seq_one_letter_code
_entity_poly.pdbx_strand_id
1 'polypeptide(L)'
;MSGVKEFDYLVIGGGSGGIASARRAREFGVSVGLIESGRLGGTCVNVGCVPKKVMYNCSLHAEFIRDHADYGFDVTLNKFDWKVIKKSRDEYIKRLNGLYESGLKGSSVELIRGRASFAEDGTVEVNGAKYRGKNTLIAVGGKPTIPDIKGAEYGIDSDGFFELEDLPSRTVVVGAGYIAVEIAGVLANLGSDTHLLIRYDKVLRTFDKMLSDELTADIDEETNPLHLHKNTQVTEVIKGDDGLLTIKTTTGVIEKVQTLIWAIGRNPLTKELNLDRVGVKTDAGGHIIVDEYQNTNVPGILSVGDDTGKFLLTPVAIAAGRRLSHRLFNGETNNKLAYENIATIVFSHPLVGTVGLTETEAVEKYGKDNVTLYKSRFNPMMFSVTQHKEKSAMKLVCVGEEEKVVGVHVFGVGSDEMLQGFAVAVTMGATKKQFDQTVAIHPTSAEELVTMRGGVKPE
;
A
#
# COMPACT_ATOMS: atom_id res chain seq x y z
N MET A 1 -39.16 -19.14 -12.53
CA MET A 1 -38.61 -17.94 -11.83
C MET A 1 -37.68 -18.49 -10.76
N SER A 2 -36.39 -18.32 -10.89
CA SER A 2 -35.44 -18.69 -9.84
C SER A 2 -35.67 -17.77 -8.63
N GLY A 3 -36.05 -18.33 -7.48
CA GLY A 3 -36.26 -17.55 -6.26
C GLY A 3 -34.98 -16.78 -5.83
N VAL A 4 -35.17 -15.75 -5.00
CA VAL A 4 -34.06 -15.04 -4.38
C VAL A 4 -33.34 -15.97 -3.37
N LYS A 5 -32.04 -16.16 -3.51
CA LYS A 5 -31.27 -16.92 -2.53
C LYS A 5 -30.85 -16.02 -1.37
N GLU A 6 -31.15 -16.41 -0.14
CA GLU A 6 -30.93 -15.60 1.05
C GLU A 6 -29.75 -16.08 1.89
N PHE A 7 -29.02 -15.13 2.50
CA PHE A 7 -27.92 -15.36 3.44
C PHE A 7 -28.08 -14.45 4.66
N ASP A 8 -27.56 -14.86 5.80
CA ASP A 8 -27.41 -13.96 6.95
C ASP A 8 -26.39 -12.85 6.63
N TYR A 9 -25.35 -13.19 5.86
CA TYR A 9 -24.31 -12.29 5.44
C TYR A 9 -23.93 -12.48 3.96
N LEU A 10 -24.11 -11.45 3.15
CA LEU A 10 -23.70 -11.42 1.75
C LEU A 10 -22.51 -10.48 1.59
N VAL A 11 -21.40 -10.97 1.06
CA VAL A 11 -20.17 -10.20 0.86
C VAL A 11 -19.93 -10.00 -0.62
N ILE A 12 -19.75 -8.76 -1.04
CA ILE A 12 -19.44 -8.37 -2.42
C ILE A 12 -17.96 -7.98 -2.49
N GLY A 13 -17.16 -8.84 -3.10
CA GLY A 13 -15.70 -8.70 -3.26
C GLY A 13 -14.92 -9.74 -2.47
N GLY A 14 -14.14 -10.55 -3.20
CA GLY A 14 -13.26 -11.61 -2.68
C GLY A 14 -11.81 -11.12 -2.49
N GLY A 15 -11.63 -9.85 -2.13
CA GLY A 15 -10.36 -9.28 -1.70
C GLY A 15 -10.09 -9.50 -0.20
N SER A 16 -9.06 -8.83 0.30
CA SER A 16 -8.55 -9.01 1.68
C SER A 16 -9.61 -8.76 2.75
N GLY A 17 -10.36 -7.67 2.65
CA GLY A 17 -11.42 -7.33 3.61
C GLY A 17 -12.61 -8.27 3.54
N GLY A 18 -13.09 -8.56 2.33
CA GLY A 18 -14.24 -9.43 2.11
C GLY A 18 -14.02 -10.86 2.56
N ILE A 19 -12.90 -11.49 2.16
CA ILE A 19 -12.56 -12.86 2.58
C ILE A 19 -12.38 -12.95 4.09
N ALA A 20 -11.66 -11.98 4.69
CA ALA A 20 -11.42 -11.98 6.13
C ALA A 20 -12.73 -11.85 6.93
N SER A 21 -13.64 -10.99 6.49
CA SER A 21 -14.95 -10.81 7.10
C SER A 21 -15.84 -12.04 6.92
N ALA A 22 -15.95 -12.56 5.68
CA ALA A 22 -16.77 -13.71 5.37
C ALA A 22 -16.40 -14.96 6.19
N ARG A 23 -15.10 -15.26 6.26
CA ARG A 23 -14.60 -16.41 7.05
C ARG A 23 -14.82 -16.22 8.54
N ARG A 24 -14.58 -15.00 9.05
CA ARG A 24 -14.83 -14.68 10.46
C ARG A 24 -16.31 -14.82 10.83
N ALA A 25 -17.23 -14.34 9.97
CA ALA A 25 -18.67 -14.50 10.19
C ALA A 25 -19.09 -15.98 10.28
N ARG A 26 -18.50 -16.84 9.44
CA ARG A 26 -18.78 -18.29 9.49
C ARG A 26 -18.42 -18.96 10.82
N GLU A 27 -17.43 -18.46 11.54
CA GLU A 27 -17.06 -18.97 12.88
C GLU A 27 -18.20 -18.78 13.89
N PHE A 28 -19.13 -17.84 13.63
CA PHE A 28 -20.31 -17.58 14.46
C PHE A 28 -21.59 -18.31 13.96
N GLY A 29 -21.44 -19.26 13.03
CA GLY A 29 -22.52 -20.16 12.60
C GLY A 29 -23.52 -19.59 11.60
N VAL A 30 -23.35 -18.33 11.13
CA VAL A 30 -24.27 -17.69 10.18
C VAL A 30 -24.02 -18.15 8.74
N SER A 31 -25.04 -18.15 7.88
CA SER A 31 -24.90 -18.44 6.46
C SER A 31 -24.23 -17.29 5.72
N VAL A 32 -23.19 -17.58 4.90
CA VAL A 32 -22.41 -16.56 4.19
C VAL A 32 -22.26 -16.89 2.72
N GLY A 33 -22.67 -15.94 1.86
CA GLY A 33 -22.34 -15.90 0.44
C GLY A 33 -21.25 -14.86 0.17
N LEU A 34 -20.27 -15.19 -0.67
CA LEU A 34 -19.24 -14.27 -1.13
C LEU A 34 -19.24 -14.21 -2.66
N ILE A 35 -19.45 -13.02 -3.22
CA ILE A 35 -19.47 -12.76 -4.66
C ILE A 35 -18.12 -12.23 -5.09
N GLU A 36 -17.52 -12.84 -6.14
CA GLU A 36 -16.23 -12.40 -6.71
C GLU A 36 -16.23 -12.54 -8.23
N SER A 37 -15.87 -11.45 -8.91
CA SER A 37 -15.83 -11.39 -10.38
C SER A 37 -14.48 -11.80 -10.98
N GLY A 38 -13.41 -11.76 -10.19
CA GLY A 38 -12.03 -11.98 -10.62
C GLY A 38 -11.31 -13.08 -9.83
N ARG A 39 -10.00 -12.89 -9.66
CA ARG A 39 -9.15 -13.79 -8.86
C ARG A 39 -9.34 -13.51 -7.36
N LEU A 40 -9.45 -14.58 -6.56
CA LEU A 40 -9.51 -14.47 -5.10
C LEU A 40 -8.23 -13.85 -4.51
N GLY A 41 -8.39 -13.12 -3.42
CA GLY A 41 -7.31 -12.38 -2.76
C GLY A 41 -7.22 -10.91 -3.19
N GLY A 42 -7.98 -10.51 -4.24
CA GLY A 42 -8.06 -9.12 -4.72
C GLY A 42 -6.72 -8.54 -5.17
N THR A 43 -6.62 -7.22 -5.17
CA THR A 43 -5.41 -6.46 -5.58
C THR A 43 -4.16 -6.93 -4.85
N CYS A 44 -4.20 -7.04 -3.53
CA CYS A 44 -3.03 -7.35 -2.71
C CYS A 44 -2.31 -8.64 -3.15
N VAL A 45 -3.07 -9.71 -3.37
CA VAL A 45 -2.49 -11.03 -3.72
C VAL A 45 -2.08 -11.09 -5.19
N ASN A 46 -2.85 -10.47 -6.08
CA ASN A 46 -2.71 -10.70 -7.51
C ASN A 46 -1.83 -9.67 -8.24
N VAL A 47 -1.96 -8.39 -7.88
CA VAL A 47 -1.31 -7.25 -8.56
C VAL A 47 -0.94 -6.13 -7.56
N GLY A 48 -0.55 -6.47 -6.35
CA GLY A 48 -0.25 -5.52 -5.28
C GLY A 48 0.84 -6.01 -4.33
N CYS A 49 0.53 -6.04 -3.02
CA CYS A 49 1.49 -6.27 -1.94
C CYS A 49 2.36 -7.51 -2.13
N VAL A 50 1.74 -8.64 -2.50
CA VAL A 50 2.45 -9.92 -2.61
C VAL A 50 3.44 -9.91 -3.78
N PRO A 51 3.01 -9.72 -5.05
CA PRO A 51 3.96 -9.67 -6.15
C PRO A 51 4.97 -8.53 -6.02
N LYS A 52 4.57 -7.38 -5.45
CA LYS A 52 5.45 -6.24 -5.20
C LYS A 52 6.59 -6.62 -4.24
N LYS A 53 6.29 -7.27 -3.10
CA LYS A 53 7.33 -7.68 -2.14
C LYS A 53 8.28 -8.71 -2.76
N VAL A 54 7.79 -9.60 -3.62
CA VAL A 54 8.66 -10.54 -4.38
C VAL A 54 9.60 -9.77 -5.30
N MET A 55 9.10 -8.77 -6.04
CA MET A 55 9.92 -7.96 -6.95
C MET A 55 10.89 -7.06 -6.19
N TYR A 56 10.48 -6.47 -5.05
CA TYR A 56 11.36 -5.73 -4.15
C TYR A 56 12.51 -6.61 -3.65
N ASN A 57 12.23 -7.81 -3.16
CA ASN A 57 13.28 -8.73 -2.73
C ASN A 57 14.24 -9.08 -3.89
N CYS A 58 13.72 -9.22 -5.11
CA CYS A 58 14.55 -9.43 -6.30
C CYS A 58 15.50 -8.25 -6.55
N SER A 59 15.03 -7.00 -6.42
CA SER A 59 15.87 -5.82 -6.60
C SER A 59 16.91 -5.67 -5.49
N LEU A 60 16.62 -6.07 -4.25
CA LEU A 60 17.61 -6.14 -3.16
C LEU A 60 18.78 -7.07 -3.49
N HIS A 61 18.54 -8.20 -4.15
CA HIS A 61 19.64 -9.08 -4.58
C HIS A 61 20.57 -8.38 -5.59
N ALA A 62 20.05 -7.53 -6.47
CA ALA A 62 20.88 -6.74 -7.37
C ALA A 62 21.73 -5.70 -6.62
N GLU A 63 21.15 -5.05 -5.59
CA GLU A 63 21.87 -4.11 -4.71
C GLU A 63 23.00 -4.82 -3.95
N PHE A 64 22.74 -5.95 -3.32
CA PHE A 64 23.77 -6.71 -2.61
C PHE A 64 24.92 -7.14 -3.53
N ILE A 65 24.64 -7.52 -4.79
CA ILE A 65 25.68 -7.87 -5.75
C ILE A 65 26.63 -6.69 -6.01
N ARG A 66 26.15 -5.45 -6.04
CA ARG A 66 27.00 -4.24 -6.18
C ARG A 66 28.01 -4.11 -5.03
N ASP A 67 27.58 -4.42 -3.81
CA ASP A 67 28.38 -4.21 -2.61
C ASP A 67 29.28 -5.42 -2.26
N HIS A 68 29.13 -6.56 -2.96
CA HIS A 68 29.83 -7.80 -2.65
C HIS A 68 31.37 -7.67 -2.72
N ALA A 69 31.88 -6.87 -3.66
CA ALA A 69 33.32 -6.67 -3.82
C ALA A 69 33.97 -6.03 -2.57
N ASP A 70 33.25 -5.09 -1.93
CA ASP A 70 33.71 -4.41 -0.71
C ASP A 70 33.76 -5.35 0.51
N TYR A 71 32.96 -6.42 0.49
CA TYR A 71 33.01 -7.51 1.46
C TYR A 71 33.96 -8.66 1.08
N GLY A 72 34.73 -8.51 0.00
CA GLY A 72 35.73 -9.48 -0.44
C GLY A 72 35.20 -10.62 -1.30
N PHE A 73 33.98 -10.50 -1.83
CA PHE A 73 33.44 -11.49 -2.78
C PHE A 73 33.76 -11.08 -4.22
N ASP A 74 34.37 -11.96 -4.98
CA ASP A 74 34.55 -11.80 -6.43
C ASP A 74 33.33 -12.38 -7.14
N VAL A 75 32.40 -11.50 -7.50
CA VAL A 75 31.12 -11.87 -8.14
C VAL A 75 30.96 -11.17 -9.48
N THR A 76 30.66 -11.94 -10.51
CA THR A 76 30.34 -11.42 -11.83
C THR A 76 28.86 -11.67 -12.14
N LEU A 77 28.07 -10.61 -12.28
CA LEU A 77 26.69 -10.71 -12.76
C LEU A 77 26.69 -10.79 -14.30
N ASN A 78 26.53 -12.00 -14.86
CA ASN A 78 26.50 -12.19 -16.31
C ASN A 78 25.20 -11.66 -16.94
N LYS A 79 24.05 -11.90 -16.30
CA LYS A 79 22.74 -11.38 -16.73
C LYS A 79 21.74 -11.47 -15.59
N PHE A 80 20.73 -10.61 -15.66
CA PHE A 80 19.45 -10.77 -14.98
C PHE A 80 18.41 -11.29 -15.99
N ASP A 81 17.53 -12.21 -15.55
CA ASP A 81 16.47 -12.76 -16.40
C ASP A 81 15.11 -12.55 -15.73
N TRP A 82 14.38 -11.53 -16.22
CA TRP A 82 13.05 -11.18 -15.76
C TRP A 82 12.06 -12.34 -15.82
N LYS A 83 12.15 -13.20 -16.83
CA LYS A 83 11.22 -14.33 -17.03
C LYS A 83 11.32 -15.36 -15.91
N VAL A 84 12.50 -15.53 -15.32
CA VAL A 84 12.70 -16.44 -14.20
C VAL A 84 11.94 -15.98 -12.97
N ILE A 85 12.12 -14.71 -12.57
CA ILE A 85 11.43 -14.19 -11.40
C ILE A 85 9.92 -14.02 -11.64
N LYS A 86 9.51 -13.58 -12.84
CA LYS A 86 8.10 -13.50 -13.23
C LYS A 86 7.42 -14.86 -13.08
N LYS A 87 7.99 -15.92 -13.66
CA LYS A 87 7.44 -17.27 -13.55
C LYS A 87 7.29 -17.72 -12.10
N SER A 88 8.33 -17.59 -11.30
CA SER A 88 8.31 -18.01 -9.88
C SER A 88 7.28 -17.22 -9.06
N ARG A 89 7.18 -15.91 -9.29
CA ARG A 89 6.19 -15.03 -8.68
C ARG A 89 4.76 -15.43 -9.06
N ASP A 90 4.50 -15.64 -10.32
CA ASP A 90 3.18 -15.98 -10.84
C ASP A 90 2.71 -17.37 -10.36
N GLU A 91 3.61 -18.35 -10.29
CA GLU A 91 3.34 -19.67 -9.70
C GLU A 91 3.01 -19.54 -8.19
N TYR A 92 3.72 -18.68 -7.46
CA TYR A 92 3.43 -18.40 -6.08
C TYR A 92 2.04 -17.77 -5.88
N ILE A 93 1.68 -16.77 -6.71
CA ILE A 93 0.35 -16.13 -6.68
C ILE A 93 -0.75 -17.17 -6.98
N LYS A 94 -0.56 -18.00 -8.01
CA LYS A 94 -1.50 -19.06 -8.36
C LYS A 94 -1.72 -20.04 -7.19
N ARG A 95 -0.65 -20.40 -6.47
CA ARG A 95 -0.75 -21.21 -5.27
C ARG A 95 -1.59 -20.52 -4.19
N LEU A 96 -1.38 -19.21 -3.96
CA LEU A 96 -2.17 -18.44 -3.00
C LEU A 96 -3.65 -18.38 -3.39
N ASN A 97 -3.98 -18.17 -4.66
CA ASN A 97 -5.37 -18.21 -5.11
C ASN A 97 -6.06 -19.54 -4.75
N GLY A 98 -5.37 -20.68 -4.97
CA GLY A 98 -5.86 -22.01 -4.56
C GLY A 98 -6.04 -22.16 -3.04
N LEU A 99 -5.14 -21.58 -2.24
CA LEU A 99 -5.28 -21.57 -0.78
C LEU A 99 -6.49 -20.75 -0.32
N TYR A 100 -6.75 -19.60 -0.94
CA TYR A 100 -7.95 -18.80 -0.65
C TYR A 100 -9.22 -19.55 -1.01
N GLU A 101 -9.28 -20.22 -2.17
CA GLU A 101 -10.44 -21.02 -2.58
C GLU A 101 -10.69 -22.19 -1.62
N SER A 102 -9.63 -22.94 -1.29
CA SER A 102 -9.69 -24.02 -0.30
C SER A 102 -10.11 -23.53 1.08
N GLY A 103 -9.62 -22.34 1.49
CA GLY A 103 -9.97 -21.71 2.76
C GLY A 103 -11.44 -21.30 2.84
N LEU A 104 -12.01 -20.77 1.76
CA LEU A 104 -13.45 -20.44 1.67
C LEU A 104 -14.29 -21.71 1.76
N LYS A 105 -13.94 -22.75 0.98
CA LYS A 105 -14.60 -24.05 1.02
C LYS A 105 -14.54 -24.68 2.41
N GLY A 106 -13.36 -24.72 3.03
CA GLY A 106 -13.15 -25.26 4.37
C GLY A 106 -13.92 -24.50 5.46
N SER A 107 -14.15 -23.20 5.27
CA SER A 107 -15.00 -22.38 6.15
C SER A 107 -16.49 -22.45 5.79
N SER A 108 -16.90 -23.23 4.80
CA SER A 108 -18.28 -23.31 4.31
C SER A 108 -18.88 -21.96 3.89
N VAL A 109 -18.05 -21.07 3.33
CA VAL A 109 -18.50 -19.85 2.65
C VAL A 109 -18.88 -20.23 1.23
N GLU A 110 -20.10 -19.88 0.81
CA GLU A 110 -20.53 -20.12 -0.57
C GLU A 110 -19.92 -19.08 -1.51
N LEU A 111 -19.05 -19.53 -2.43
CA LEU A 111 -18.45 -18.67 -3.43
C LEU A 111 -19.34 -18.56 -4.66
N ILE A 112 -19.76 -17.32 -4.98
CA ILE A 112 -20.59 -16.98 -6.12
C ILE A 112 -19.72 -16.23 -7.13
N ARG A 113 -19.46 -16.83 -8.28
CA ARG A 113 -18.64 -16.24 -9.33
C ARG A 113 -19.44 -15.33 -10.22
N GLY A 114 -19.03 -14.07 -10.36
CA GLY A 114 -19.62 -13.09 -11.24
C GLY A 114 -19.57 -11.67 -10.67
N ARG A 115 -19.98 -10.72 -11.49
CA ARG A 115 -20.05 -9.30 -11.14
C ARG A 115 -21.38 -9.00 -10.46
N ALA A 116 -21.31 -8.36 -9.31
CA ALA A 116 -22.48 -7.95 -8.53
C ALA A 116 -22.98 -6.57 -8.94
N SER A 117 -24.30 -6.36 -8.93
CA SER A 117 -24.92 -5.04 -8.94
C SER A 117 -26.23 -5.06 -8.13
N PHE A 118 -26.58 -3.95 -7.50
CA PHE A 118 -27.86 -3.84 -6.80
C PHE A 118 -29.02 -3.65 -7.76
N ALA A 119 -30.13 -4.33 -7.50
CA ALA A 119 -31.42 -4.12 -8.13
C ALA A 119 -32.29 -3.15 -7.30
N GLU A 120 -33.36 -2.62 -7.90
CA GLU A 120 -34.27 -1.68 -7.24
C GLU A 120 -35.01 -2.29 -6.04
N ASP A 121 -35.19 -3.60 -6.00
CA ASP A 121 -35.79 -4.35 -4.87
C ASP A 121 -34.80 -4.65 -3.73
N GLY A 122 -33.58 -4.08 -3.78
CA GLY A 122 -32.54 -4.26 -2.79
C GLY A 122 -31.82 -5.61 -2.85
N THR A 123 -32.13 -6.46 -3.85
CA THR A 123 -31.36 -7.68 -4.10
C THR A 123 -30.06 -7.38 -4.84
N VAL A 124 -29.11 -8.30 -4.75
CA VAL A 124 -27.87 -8.26 -5.53
C VAL A 124 -27.98 -9.23 -6.70
N GLU A 125 -27.81 -8.73 -7.92
CA GLU A 125 -27.84 -9.53 -9.14
C GLU A 125 -26.46 -9.98 -9.55
N VAL A 126 -26.31 -11.26 -9.88
CA VAL A 126 -25.09 -11.86 -10.43
C VAL A 126 -25.47 -12.86 -11.51
N ASN A 127 -25.06 -12.63 -12.76
CA ASN A 127 -25.32 -13.52 -13.90
C ASN A 127 -26.82 -13.90 -14.04
N GLY A 128 -27.72 -12.96 -13.77
CA GLY A 128 -29.18 -13.18 -13.86
C GLY A 128 -29.83 -13.87 -12.65
N ALA A 129 -29.03 -14.28 -11.65
CA ALA A 129 -29.57 -14.80 -10.38
C ALA A 129 -29.60 -13.68 -9.32
N LYS A 130 -30.60 -13.76 -8.40
CA LYS A 130 -30.80 -12.77 -7.34
C LYS A 130 -30.41 -13.33 -5.97
N TYR A 131 -29.69 -12.52 -5.21
CA TYR A 131 -29.22 -12.84 -3.87
C TYR A 131 -29.62 -11.74 -2.90
N ARG A 132 -29.84 -12.10 -1.62
CA ARG A 132 -30.14 -11.14 -0.54
C ARG A 132 -29.36 -11.51 0.70
N GLY A 133 -28.71 -10.53 1.34
CA GLY A 133 -28.15 -10.65 2.67
C GLY A 133 -29.04 -9.95 3.69
N LYS A 134 -29.24 -10.52 4.89
CA LYS A 134 -29.74 -9.74 6.04
C LYS A 134 -28.80 -8.57 6.33
N ASN A 135 -27.50 -8.81 6.19
CA ASN A 135 -26.44 -7.80 6.12
C ASN A 135 -25.65 -8.00 4.82
N THR A 136 -25.36 -6.92 4.11
CA THR A 136 -24.57 -6.93 2.87
C THR A 136 -23.32 -6.10 3.06
N LEU A 137 -22.15 -6.72 2.92
CA LEU A 137 -20.85 -6.04 2.95
C LEU A 137 -20.37 -5.73 1.54
N ILE A 138 -20.05 -4.47 1.27
CA ILE A 138 -19.35 -4.05 0.05
C ILE A 138 -17.85 -3.99 0.38
N ALA A 139 -17.02 -4.72 -0.39
CA ALA A 139 -15.57 -4.82 -0.23
C ALA A 139 -14.89 -5.00 -1.61
N VAL A 140 -15.33 -4.20 -2.58
CA VAL A 140 -14.91 -4.30 -3.99
C VAL A 140 -13.55 -3.67 -4.27
N GLY A 141 -13.04 -2.84 -3.36
CA GLY A 141 -11.74 -2.20 -3.48
C GLY A 141 -11.68 -1.12 -4.57
N GLY A 142 -10.50 -0.91 -5.13
CA GLY A 142 -10.25 0.14 -6.12
C GLY A 142 -9.39 -0.35 -7.29
N LYS A 143 -9.34 0.48 -8.35
CA LYS A 143 -8.48 0.29 -9.53
C LYS A 143 -7.56 1.48 -9.74
N PRO A 144 -6.40 1.31 -10.41
CA PRO A 144 -5.52 2.41 -10.76
C PRO A 144 -6.20 3.48 -11.60
N THR A 145 -5.72 4.71 -11.48
CA THR A 145 -6.19 5.87 -12.25
C THR A 145 -5.31 6.08 -13.47
N ILE A 146 -5.93 6.20 -14.64
CA ILE A 146 -5.30 6.66 -15.88
C ILE A 146 -5.70 8.12 -16.11
N PRO A 147 -4.78 9.03 -16.47
CA PRO A 147 -5.14 10.44 -16.72
C PRO A 147 -5.92 10.60 -18.02
N ASP A 148 -6.73 11.65 -18.10
CA ASP A 148 -7.43 12.04 -19.32
C ASP A 148 -6.56 13.03 -20.11
N ILE A 149 -5.52 12.50 -20.78
CA ILE A 149 -4.64 13.22 -21.68
C ILE A 149 -4.44 12.43 -22.98
N LYS A 150 -4.10 13.11 -24.04
CA LYS A 150 -3.88 12.49 -25.35
C LYS A 150 -2.76 11.45 -25.31
N GLY A 151 -3.07 10.22 -25.71
CA GLY A 151 -2.15 9.09 -25.75
C GLY A 151 -1.94 8.39 -24.41
N ALA A 152 -2.71 8.72 -23.35
CA ALA A 152 -2.59 8.07 -22.05
C ALA A 152 -2.79 6.54 -22.13
N GLU A 153 -3.59 6.07 -23.07
CA GLU A 153 -3.89 4.66 -23.35
C GLU A 153 -2.67 3.85 -23.83
N TYR A 154 -1.60 4.49 -24.25
CA TYR A 154 -0.34 3.80 -24.59
C TYR A 154 0.49 3.44 -23.37
N GLY A 155 0.20 4.03 -22.20
CA GLY A 155 0.77 3.64 -20.92
C GLY A 155 0.00 2.49 -20.29
N ILE A 156 0.66 1.81 -19.36
CA ILE A 156 0.03 0.83 -18.47
C ILE A 156 -0.16 1.44 -17.08
N ASP A 157 -0.91 0.78 -16.23
CA ASP A 157 -1.05 1.13 -14.81
C ASP A 157 -0.18 0.23 -13.90
N SER A 158 -0.32 0.38 -12.57
CA SER A 158 0.41 -0.44 -11.61
C SER A 158 0.07 -1.94 -11.68
N ASP A 159 -1.12 -2.30 -12.13
CA ASP A 159 -1.52 -3.69 -12.30
C ASP A 159 -0.78 -4.28 -13.53
N GLY A 160 -0.68 -3.50 -14.62
CA GLY A 160 0.05 -3.84 -15.83
C GLY A 160 1.55 -4.05 -15.62
N PHE A 161 2.17 -3.42 -14.60
CA PHE A 161 3.56 -3.69 -14.23
C PHE A 161 3.80 -5.18 -13.94
N PHE A 162 2.88 -5.84 -13.28
CA PHE A 162 3.00 -7.26 -12.96
C PHE A 162 2.75 -8.19 -14.14
N GLU A 163 2.18 -7.68 -15.23
CA GLU A 163 1.96 -8.43 -16.47
C GLU A 163 3.12 -8.29 -17.48
N LEU A 164 4.12 -7.44 -17.19
CA LEU A 164 5.30 -7.28 -18.06
C LEU A 164 6.02 -8.64 -18.25
N GLU A 165 6.28 -9.00 -19.53
CA GLU A 165 6.94 -10.27 -19.89
C GLU A 165 8.47 -10.17 -19.87
N ASP A 166 9.01 -8.96 -20.06
CA ASP A 166 10.44 -8.67 -20.07
C ASP A 166 10.70 -7.38 -19.26
N LEU A 167 11.93 -7.23 -18.75
CA LEU A 167 12.36 -5.97 -18.14
C LEU A 167 12.48 -4.90 -19.23
N PRO A 168 11.71 -3.80 -19.16
CA PRO A 168 11.82 -2.74 -20.15
C PRO A 168 13.20 -2.08 -20.13
N SER A 169 13.77 -1.79 -21.30
CA SER A 169 15.08 -1.09 -21.40
C SER A 169 15.02 0.34 -20.89
N ARG A 170 13.91 1.05 -21.17
CA ARG A 170 13.65 2.41 -20.67
C ARG A 170 12.20 2.54 -20.22
N THR A 171 12.02 3.03 -18.99
CA THR A 171 10.70 3.17 -18.36
C THR A 171 10.49 4.60 -17.85
N VAL A 172 9.28 5.10 -18.02
CA VAL A 172 8.80 6.31 -17.36
C VAL A 172 7.71 5.89 -16.35
N VAL A 173 7.87 6.24 -15.08
CA VAL A 173 6.87 6.08 -14.03
C VAL A 173 6.35 7.46 -13.65
N VAL A 174 5.03 7.64 -13.65
CA VAL A 174 4.39 8.92 -13.32
C VAL A 174 3.65 8.80 -11.99
N GLY A 175 4.06 9.59 -11.00
CA GLY A 175 3.46 9.64 -9.68
C GLY A 175 4.50 9.88 -8.58
N ALA A 176 4.04 10.36 -7.42
CA ALA A 176 4.88 10.67 -6.26
C ALA A 176 4.48 9.91 -5.00
N GLY A 177 3.49 9.01 -5.09
CA GLY A 177 3.03 8.15 -4.01
C GLY A 177 3.85 6.87 -3.88
N TYR A 178 3.55 6.07 -2.86
CA TYR A 178 4.30 4.86 -2.54
C TYR A 178 4.36 3.85 -3.71
N ILE A 179 3.27 3.67 -4.48
CA ILE A 179 3.24 2.75 -5.62
C ILE A 179 4.26 3.18 -6.70
N ALA A 180 4.31 4.50 -7.01
CA ALA A 180 5.23 5.03 -8.01
C ALA A 180 6.68 4.82 -7.61
N VAL A 181 7.02 5.17 -6.36
CA VAL A 181 8.37 5.04 -5.81
C VAL A 181 8.83 3.58 -5.76
N GLU A 182 7.96 2.67 -5.30
CA GLU A 182 8.26 1.25 -5.21
C GLU A 182 8.51 0.62 -6.58
N ILE A 183 7.64 0.86 -7.56
CA ILE A 183 7.78 0.32 -8.92
C ILE A 183 9.03 0.90 -9.60
N ALA A 184 9.23 2.21 -9.50
CA ALA A 184 10.38 2.88 -10.11
C ALA A 184 11.70 2.36 -9.52
N GLY A 185 11.79 2.22 -8.20
CA GLY A 185 12.96 1.68 -7.51
C GLY A 185 13.28 0.24 -7.93
N VAL A 186 12.27 -0.63 -8.00
CA VAL A 186 12.46 -2.02 -8.47
C VAL A 186 13.01 -2.05 -9.90
N LEU A 187 12.42 -1.30 -10.82
CA LEU A 187 12.84 -1.28 -12.24
C LEU A 187 14.27 -0.73 -12.40
N ALA A 188 14.58 0.38 -11.73
CA ALA A 188 15.90 1.00 -11.77
C ALA A 188 16.99 0.06 -11.23
N ASN A 189 16.78 -0.55 -10.07
CA ASN A 189 17.75 -1.47 -9.47
C ASN A 189 17.94 -2.77 -10.24
N LEU A 190 16.94 -3.18 -11.03
CA LEU A 190 17.06 -4.34 -11.92
C LEU A 190 17.69 -3.99 -13.29
N GLY A 191 17.99 -2.72 -13.55
CA GLY A 191 18.75 -2.28 -14.73
C GLY A 191 17.93 -1.65 -15.86
N SER A 192 16.65 -1.30 -15.63
CA SER A 192 15.88 -0.44 -16.53
C SER A 192 16.34 1.02 -16.39
N ASP A 193 16.59 1.73 -17.50
CA ASP A 193 16.77 3.19 -17.50
C ASP A 193 15.44 3.84 -17.11
N THR A 194 15.29 4.13 -15.81
CA THR A 194 13.99 4.47 -15.21
C THR A 194 13.92 5.94 -14.82
N HIS A 195 12.87 6.61 -15.31
CA HIS A 195 12.57 8.02 -15.05
C HIS A 195 11.30 8.14 -14.19
N LEU A 196 11.40 8.74 -13.01
CA LEU A 196 10.28 9.03 -12.12
C LEU A 196 9.85 10.50 -12.27
N LEU A 197 8.64 10.73 -12.80
CA LEU A 197 8.08 12.06 -13.01
C LEU A 197 7.12 12.40 -11.87
N ILE A 198 7.43 13.47 -11.14
CA ILE A 198 6.63 13.95 -10.04
C ILE A 198 6.13 15.38 -10.28
N ARG A 199 4.85 15.61 -10.00
CA ARG A 199 4.18 16.90 -10.25
C ARG A 199 4.73 18.06 -9.41
N TYR A 200 5.27 17.76 -8.23
CA TYR A 200 5.83 18.72 -7.29
C TYR A 200 7.32 18.43 -7.04
N ASP A 201 7.89 19.06 -6.03
CA ASP A 201 9.31 19.01 -5.70
C ASP A 201 9.75 17.74 -4.93
N LYS A 202 8.79 17.01 -4.32
CA LYS A 202 9.11 15.86 -3.44
C LYS A 202 8.18 14.66 -3.66
N VAL A 203 8.73 13.48 -3.40
CA VAL A 203 7.96 12.22 -3.26
C VAL A 203 7.36 12.12 -1.86
N LEU A 204 6.35 11.26 -1.69
CA LEU A 204 5.73 10.90 -0.40
C LEU A 204 5.30 12.11 0.47
N ARG A 205 4.80 13.18 -0.14
CA ARG A 205 4.46 14.45 0.53
C ARG A 205 3.41 14.35 1.65
N THR A 206 2.68 13.25 1.74
CA THR A 206 1.71 12.95 2.81
C THR A 206 2.33 12.22 4.00
N PHE A 207 3.60 11.86 3.90
CA PHE A 207 4.37 11.28 5.01
C PHE A 207 5.04 12.38 5.84
N ASP A 208 5.65 12.00 6.96
CA ASP A 208 6.44 12.95 7.74
C ASP A 208 7.49 13.65 6.88
N LYS A 209 7.68 14.95 7.12
CA LYS A 209 8.59 15.80 6.33
C LYS A 209 10.00 15.21 6.22
N MET A 210 10.52 14.64 7.32
CA MET A 210 11.85 14.01 7.32
C MET A 210 11.91 12.86 6.30
N LEU A 211 10.90 11.99 6.26
CA LEU A 211 10.87 10.84 5.35
C LEU A 211 10.79 11.27 3.88
N SER A 212 9.95 12.26 3.60
CA SER A 212 9.81 12.82 2.24
C SER A 212 11.12 13.49 1.79
N ASP A 213 11.77 14.24 2.68
CA ASP A 213 13.02 14.95 2.40
C ASP A 213 14.19 13.97 2.17
N GLU A 214 14.38 12.99 3.06
CA GLU A 214 15.47 12.01 2.96
C GLU A 214 15.34 11.15 1.70
N LEU A 215 14.15 10.61 1.41
CA LEU A 215 13.97 9.80 0.21
C LEU A 215 14.10 10.61 -1.08
N THR A 216 13.57 11.85 -1.09
CA THR A 216 13.72 12.71 -2.27
C THR A 216 15.17 13.08 -2.53
N ALA A 217 15.93 13.37 -1.47
CA ALA A 217 17.36 13.69 -1.57
C ALA A 217 18.17 12.48 -2.06
N ASP A 218 17.87 11.29 -1.57
CA ASP A 218 18.53 10.05 -1.98
C ASP A 218 18.28 9.74 -3.48
N ILE A 219 17.03 9.81 -3.93
CA ILE A 219 16.69 9.59 -5.35
C ILE A 219 17.32 10.64 -6.27
N ASP A 220 17.54 11.86 -5.78
CA ASP A 220 18.11 12.97 -6.55
C ASP A 220 19.65 12.94 -6.61
N GLU A 221 20.30 12.01 -5.93
CA GLU A 221 21.77 11.82 -5.99
C GLU A 221 22.18 11.30 -7.39
N GLU A 222 23.25 11.83 -7.98
CA GLU A 222 23.74 11.43 -9.31
C GLU A 222 24.08 9.94 -9.42
N THR A 223 24.40 9.30 -8.31
CA THR A 223 24.73 7.87 -8.25
C THR A 223 23.53 6.96 -8.15
N ASN A 224 22.32 7.52 -7.90
CA ASN A 224 21.09 6.74 -7.84
C ASN A 224 20.70 6.26 -9.25
N PRO A 225 20.35 4.99 -9.44
CA PRO A 225 19.96 4.47 -10.75
C PRO A 225 18.61 5.00 -11.26
N LEU A 226 17.84 5.69 -10.40
CA LEU A 226 16.53 6.25 -10.70
C LEU A 226 16.63 7.75 -11.02
N HIS A 227 16.21 8.15 -12.21
CA HIS A 227 16.24 9.56 -12.66
C HIS A 227 14.98 10.31 -12.19
N LEU A 228 15.12 11.24 -11.25
CA LEU A 228 14.01 12.04 -10.71
C LEU A 228 13.75 13.30 -11.53
N HIS A 229 12.52 13.47 -12.01
CA HIS A 229 12.05 14.69 -12.71
C HIS A 229 11.03 15.42 -11.83
N LYS A 230 11.49 16.42 -11.08
CA LYS A 230 10.65 17.26 -10.21
C LYS A 230 9.83 18.27 -11.02
N ASN A 231 8.67 18.69 -10.48
CA ASN A 231 7.80 19.70 -11.08
C ASN A 231 7.41 19.39 -12.53
N THR A 232 7.31 18.09 -12.85
CA THR A 232 7.14 17.60 -14.23
C THR A 232 5.81 16.87 -14.37
N GLN A 233 5.01 17.28 -15.36
CA GLN A 233 3.74 16.65 -15.70
C GLN A 233 3.75 16.21 -17.16
N VAL A 234 3.20 15.03 -17.44
CA VAL A 234 3.00 14.56 -18.81
C VAL A 234 1.86 15.33 -19.45
N THR A 235 2.06 15.82 -20.66
CA THR A 235 1.06 16.58 -21.42
C THR A 235 0.53 15.82 -22.63
N GLU A 236 1.33 14.95 -23.23
CA GLU A 236 0.94 14.11 -24.37
C GLU A 236 1.87 12.90 -24.44
N VAL A 237 1.33 11.77 -24.88
CA VAL A 237 2.09 10.56 -25.20
C VAL A 237 1.91 10.24 -26.69
N ILE A 238 3.01 10.01 -27.39
CA ILE A 238 3.01 9.67 -28.81
C ILE A 238 3.66 8.30 -28.98
N LYS A 239 3.00 7.39 -29.68
CA LYS A 239 3.55 6.10 -30.06
C LYS A 239 4.12 6.18 -31.47
N GLY A 240 5.40 5.87 -31.61
CA GLY A 240 6.10 5.82 -32.90
C GLY A 240 5.79 4.53 -33.68
N ASP A 241 6.18 4.50 -34.95
CA ASP A 241 6.02 3.32 -35.82
C ASP A 241 6.89 2.14 -35.35
N ASP A 242 7.95 2.42 -34.61
CA ASP A 242 8.83 1.43 -33.96
C ASP A 242 8.23 0.85 -32.67
N GLY A 243 7.04 1.33 -32.27
CA GLY A 243 6.34 0.93 -31.05
C GLY A 243 6.82 1.62 -29.79
N LEU A 244 7.90 2.44 -29.85
CA LEU A 244 8.40 3.20 -28.71
C LEU A 244 7.56 4.45 -28.48
N LEU A 245 7.59 4.92 -27.22
CA LEU A 245 6.83 6.10 -26.82
C LEU A 245 7.74 7.35 -26.74
N THR A 246 7.18 8.46 -27.11
CA THR A 246 7.72 9.81 -26.85
C THR A 246 6.79 10.49 -25.84
N ILE A 247 7.34 10.83 -24.69
CA ILE A 247 6.60 11.45 -23.57
C ILE A 247 6.89 12.95 -23.57
N LYS A 248 5.89 13.75 -23.94
CA LYS A 248 5.97 15.20 -23.80
C LYS A 248 5.58 15.61 -22.40
N THR A 249 6.36 16.47 -21.81
CA THR A 249 6.15 16.96 -20.46
C THR A 249 6.19 18.49 -20.39
N THR A 250 5.84 19.04 -19.23
CA THR A 250 5.94 20.49 -18.96
C THR A 250 7.39 21.00 -18.91
N THR A 251 8.38 20.11 -18.78
CA THR A 251 9.80 20.47 -18.63
C THR A 251 10.68 20.00 -19.79
N GLY A 252 10.13 19.24 -20.74
CA GLY A 252 10.87 18.72 -21.88
C GLY A 252 10.23 17.48 -22.50
N VAL A 253 11.03 16.68 -23.20
CA VAL A 253 10.60 15.49 -23.92
C VAL A 253 11.50 14.32 -23.51
N ILE A 254 10.90 13.14 -23.24
CA ILE A 254 11.62 11.88 -23.02
C ILE A 254 11.27 10.95 -24.18
N GLU A 255 12.28 10.58 -24.94
CA GLU A 255 12.13 9.77 -26.16
C GLU A 255 12.53 8.31 -25.93
N LYS A 256 12.14 7.44 -26.87
CA LYS A 256 12.50 6.01 -26.90
C LYS A 256 12.10 5.26 -25.62
N VAL A 257 10.97 5.62 -25.04
CA VAL A 257 10.42 4.96 -23.85
C VAL A 257 9.72 3.68 -24.28
N GLN A 258 10.14 2.57 -23.72
CA GLN A 258 9.52 1.27 -23.99
C GLN A 258 8.23 1.08 -23.19
N THR A 259 8.20 1.58 -21.95
CA THR A 259 7.05 1.42 -21.06
C THR A 259 6.79 2.70 -20.27
N LEU A 260 5.54 3.15 -20.29
CA LEU A 260 5.03 4.23 -19.44
C LEU A 260 4.07 3.64 -18.42
N ILE A 261 4.28 3.95 -17.13
CA ILE A 261 3.47 3.44 -16.01
C ILE A 261 2.79 4.60 -15.28
N TRP A 262 1.46 4.57 -15.25
CA TRP A 262 0.65 5.51 -14.49
C TRP A 262 0.47 5.01 -13.06
N ALA A 263 1.04 5.71 -12.08
CA ALA A 263 0.91 5.43 -10.65
C ALA A 263 0.43 6.68 -9.89
N ILE A 264 -0.62 7.32 -10.43
CA ILE A 264 -1.13 8.64 -10.01
C ILE A 264 -2.30 8.58 -9.02
N GLY A 265 -2.63 7.40 -8.52
CA GLY A 265 -3.71 7.18 -7.57
C GLY A 265 -4.61 6.02 -7.95
N ARG A 266 -5.67 5.80 -7.14
CA ARG A 266 -6.65 4.73 -7.32
C ARG A 266 -8.05 5.26 -7.12
N ASN A 267 -9.01 4.74 -7.87
CA ASN A 267 -10.43 5.06 -7.77
C ASN A 267 -11.21 3.84 -7.26
N PRO A 268 -12.27 4.01 -6.44
CA PRO A 268 -13.08 2.91 -5.96
C PRO A 268 -13.87 2.23 -7.09
N LEU A 269 -14.07 0.92 -6.99
CA LEU A 269 -14.84 0.12 -7.96
C LEU A 269 -16.35 0.14 -7.68
N THR A 270 -16.89 1.26 -7.23
CA THR A 270 -18.28 1.42 -6.78
C THR A 270 -19.26 1.75 -7.90
N LYS A 271 -18.75 2.32 -9.01
CA LYS A 271 -19.58 2.85 -10.10
C LYS A 271 -20.53 1.83 -10.72
N GLU A 272 -20.11 0.56 -10.82
CA GLU A 272 -20.88 -0.50 -11.48
C GLU A 272 -21.82 -1.25 -10.51
N LEU A 273 -21.80 -0.90 -9.23
CA LEU A 273 -22.66 -1.52 -8.22
C LEU A 273 -24.10 -1.01 -8.23
N ASN A 274 -24.39 0.08 -8.94
CA ASN A 274 -25.71 0.75 -8.95
C ASN A 274 -26.17 1.14 -7.52
N LEU A 275 -25.28 1.78 -6.76
CA LEU A 275 -25.50 2.17 -5.35
C LEU A 275 -26.69 3.12 -5.17
N ASP A 276 -26.99 3.92 -6.17
CA ASP A 276 -28.13 4.83 -6.26
C ASP A 276 -29.46 4.11 -6.11
N ARG A 277 -29.61 2.89 -6.65
CA ARG A 277 -30.84 2.07 -6.57
C ARG A 277 -31.20 1.69 -5.14
N VAL A 278 -30.21 1.59 -4.27
CA VAL A 278 -30.40 1.26 -2.85
C VAL A 278 -30.16 2.46 -1.93
N GLY A 279 -29.88 3.64 -2.48
CA GLY A 279 -29.70 4.88 -1.76
C GLY A 279 -28.42 4.99 -0.94
N VAL A 280 -27.39 4.18 -1.23
CA VAL A 280 -26.07 4.28 -0.57
C VAL A 280 -25.33 5.51 -1.08
N LYS A 281 -24.86 6.35 -0.15
CA LYS A 281 -24.17 7.61 -0.44
C LYS A 281 -22.68 7.40 -0.65
N THR A 282 -22.15 8.16 -1.62
CA THR A 282 -20.70 8.25 -1.89
C THR A 282 -20.22 9.69 -1.77
N ASP A 283 -18.93 9.86 -1.55
CA ASP A 283 -18.26 11.16 -1.65
C ASP A 283 -18.04 11.58 -3.12
N ALA A 284 -17.42 12.75 -3.34
CA ALA A 284 -17.13 13.25 -4.68
C ALA A 284 -16.11 12.36 -5.44
N GLY A 285 -15.31 11.56 -4.75
CA GLY A 285 -14.37 10.59 -5.32
C GLY A 285 -15.02 9.24 -5.64
N GLY A 286 -16.30 9.04 -5.29
CA GLY A 286 -17.03 7.79 -5.46
C GLY A 286 -16.83 6.79 -4.33
N HIS A 287 -16.15 7.16 -3.23
CA HIS A 287 -15.97 6.30 -2.07
C HIS A 287 -17.26 6.24 -1.24
N ILE A 288 -17.57 5.05 -0.74
CA ILE A 288 -18.76 4.83 0.09
C ILE A 288 -18.56 5.50 1.46
N ILE A 289 -19.49 6.38 1.82
CA ILE A 289 -19.47 7.09 3.11
C ILE A 289 -19.91 6.12 4.20
N VAL A 290 -19.03 5.89 5.19
CA VAL A 290 -19.31 5.03 6.34
C VAL A 290 -18.99 5.72 7.65
N ASP A 291 -19.74 5.34 8.70
CA ASP A 291 -19.45 5.73 10.07
C ASP A 291 -18.22 4.98 10.66
N GLU A 292 -17.95 5.19 11.93
CA GLU A 292 -16.84 4.53 12.64
C GLU A 292 -17.04 3.01 12.82
N TYR A 293 -18.27 2.53 12.66
CA TYR A 293 -18.66 1.11 12.73
C TYR A 293 -18.78 0.45 11.34
N GLN A 294 -18.36 1.11 10.27
CA GLN A 294 -18.45 0.70 8.87
C GLN A 294 -19.89 0.56 8.34
N ASN A 295 -20.88 1.18 9.00
CA ASN A 295 -22.23 1.27 8.47
C ASN A 295 -22.30 2.36 7.40
N THR A 296 -23.01 2.07 6.31
CA THR A 296 -23.44 3.12 5.37
C THR A 296 -24.66 3.85 5.93
N ASN A 297 -25.18 4.81 5.19
CA ASN A 297 -26.44 5.47 5.51
C ASN A 297 -27.68 4.56 5.33
N VAL A 298 -27.52 3.35 4.78
CA VAL A 298 -28.60 2.38 4.55
C VAL A 298 -28.46 1.22 5.53
N PRO A 299 -29.47 0.99 6.41
CA PRO A 299 -29.42 -0.12 7.37
C PRO A 299 -29.20 -1.47 6.68
N GLY A 300 -28.29 -2.27 7.23
CA GLY A 300 -27.94 -3.58 6.70
C GLY A 300 -26.97 -3.57 5.52
N ILE A 301 -26.54 -2.40 5.01
CA ILE A 301 -25.48 -2.27 4.01
C ILE A 301 -24.25 -1.63 4.66
N LEU A 302 -23.10 -2.28 4.51
CA LEU A 302 -21.83 -1.95 5.16
C LEU A 302 -20.72 -1.89 4.12
N SER A 303 -19.60 -1.21 4.44
CA SER A 303 -18.45 -1.18 3.53
C SER A 303 -17.13 -1.15 4.30
N VAL A 304 -16.10 -1.85 3.76
CA VAL A 304 -14.73 -1.89 4.30
C VAL A 304 -13.70 -1.91 3.17
N GLY A 305 -12.54 -1.34 3.45
CA GLY A 305 -11.39 -1.35 2.54
C GLY A 305 -11.32 -0.11 1.66
N ASP A 306 -10.67 -0.24 0.49
CA ASP A 306 -10.34 0.88 -0.39
C ASP A 306 -11.57 1.62 -0.94
N ASP A 307 -12.70 0.95 -1.03
CA ASP A 307 -13.98 1.54 -1.44
C ASP A 307 -14.54 2.58 -0.46
N THR A 308 -13.99 2.66 0.77
CA THR A 308 -14.32 3.71 1.75
C THR A 308 -13.35 4.90 1.73
N GLY A 309 -12.22 4.81 1.03
CA GLY A 309 -11.23 5.88 0.89
C GLY A 309 -10.43 6.26 2.15
N LYS A 310 -10.60 5.55 3.29
CA LYS A 310 -9.95 5.93 4.56
C LYS A 310 -8.48 5.56 4.60
N PHE A 311 -8.15 4.26 4.50
CA PHE A 311 -6.77 3.73 4.46
C PHE A 311 -6.71 2.59 3.45
N LEU A 312 -5.93 2.78 2.40
CA LEU A 312 -5.81 1.79 1.30
C LEU A 312 -4.72 0.75 1.63
N LEU A 313 -4.93 0.04 2.75
CA LEU A 313 -3.99 -0.94 3.28
C LEU A 313 -4.68 -2.27 3.57
N THR A 314 -4.10 -3.34 3.06
CA THR A 314 -4.59 -4.72 3.25
C THR A 314 -4.86 -5.09 4.71
N PRO A 315 -3.93 -4.86 5.69
CA PRO A 315 -4.20 -5.24 7.08
C PRO A 315 -5.32 -4.41 7.70
N VAL A 316 -5.54 -3.17 7.25
CA VAL A 316 -6.66 -2.32 7.71
C VAL A 316 -8.00 -2.90 7.24
N ALA A 317 -8.12 -3.26 5.96
CA ALA A 317 -9.32 -3.90 5.43
C ALA A 317 -9.64 -5.24 6.14
N ILE A 318 -8.61 -6.06 6.41
CA ILE A 318 -8.73 -7.32 7.14
C ILE A 318 -9.23 -7.07 8.57
N ALA A 319 -8.61 -6.13 9.29
CA ALA A 319 -8.96 -5.83 10.68
C ALA A 319 -10.37 -5.25 10.78
N ALA A 320 -10.75 -4.32 9.88
CA ALA A 320 -12.09 -3.76 9.82
C ALA A 320 -13.14 -4.85 9.55
N GLY A 321 -12.91 -5.71 8.55
CA GLY A 321 -13.83 -6.79 8.20
C GLY A 321 -14.02 -7.82 9.32
N ARG A 322 -12.94 -8.19 10.03
CA ARG A 322 -13.02 -9.12 11.18
C ARG A 322 -13.80 -8.51 12.35
N ARG A 323 -13.51 -7.26 12.74
CA ARG A 323 -14.20 -6.55 13.83
C ARG A 323 -15.68 -6.35 13.50
N LEU A 324 -15.99 -6.02 12.24
CA LEU A 324 -17.36 -5.95 11.75
C LEU A 324 -18.11 -7.27 11.96
N SER A 325 -17.50 -8.42 11.64
CA SER A 325 -18.13 -9.72 11.84
C SER A 325 -18.36 -10.04 13.31
N HIS A 326 -17.43 -9.69 14.20
CA HIS A 326 -17.63 -9.80 15.66
C HIS A 326 -18.82 -8.95 16.14
N ARG A 327 -18.90 -7.70 15.64
CA ARG A 327 -20.00 -6.80 16.00
C ARG A 327 -21.36 -7.32 15.56
N LEU A 328 -21.46 -7.83 14.33
CA LEU A 328 -22.73 -8.27 13.74
C LEU A 328 -23.20 -9.61 14.30
N PHE A 329 -22.30 -10.55 14.60
CA PHE A 329 -22.64 -11.95 14.80
C PHE A 329 -22.13 -12.56 16.13
N ASN A 330 -21.31 -11.83 16.91
CA ASN A 330 -20.76 -12.30 18.18
C ASN A 330 -21.17 -11.45 19.40
N GLY A 331 -22.17 -10.58 19.25
CA GLY A 331 -22.66 -9.75 20.36
C GLY A 331 -21.72 -8.64 20.84
N GLU A 332 -20.59 -8.43 20.18
CA GLU A 332 -19.60 -7.40 20.52
C GLU A 332 -19.99 -6.04 19.91
N THR A 333 -21.12 -5.49 20.32
CA THR A 333 -21.78 -4.33 19.69
C THR A 333 -20.90 -3.10 19.53
N ASN A 334 -19.85 -2.93 20.35
CA ASN A 334 -18.92 -1.81 20.32
C ASN A 334 -17.60 -2.12 19.58
N ASN A 335 -17.48 -3.32 18.98
CA ASN A 335 -16.23 -3.70 18.30
C ASN A 335 -16.11 -2.94 16.97
N LYS A 336 -15.11 -2.06 16.91
CA LYS A 336 -14.77 -1.26 15.72
C LYS A 336 -13.26 -1.16 15.57
N LEU A 337 -12.80 -0.85 14.38
CA LEU A 337 -11.39 -0.55 14.13
C LEU A 337 -11.11 0.91 14.52
N ALA A 338 -10.15 1.13 15.41
CA ALA A 338 -9.53 2.43 15.56
C ALA A 338 -8.58 2.68 14.37
N TYR A 339 -8.84 3.72 13.60
CA TYR A 339 -8.00 4.13 12.46
C TYR A 339 -6.84 5.03 12.92
N GLU A 340 -6.21 4.68 14.03
CA GLU A 340 -5.10 5.39 14.65
C GLU A 340 -3.89 4.46 14.77
N ASN A 341 -2.69 5.02 14.77
CA ASN A 341 -1.42 4.31 14.93
C ASN A 341 -1.24 3.13 13.95
N ILE A 342 -1.68 3.32 12.71
CA ILE A 342 -1.53 2.32 11.66
C ILE A 342 -0.12 2.42 11.11
N ALA A 343 0.69 1.38 11.38
CA ALA A 343 2.03 1.30 10.84
C ALA A 343 2.01 1.06 9.33
N THR A 344 2.88 1.76 8.61
CA THR A 344 2.98 1.70 7.15
C THR A 344 4.44 1.62 6.74
N ILE A 345 4.75 0.75 5.78
CA ILE A 345 6.05 0.66 5.12
C ILE A 345 5.90 0.95 3.65
N VAL A 346 6.77 1.80 3.11
CA VAL A 346 7.01 1.95 1.68
C VAL A 346 8.29 1.18 1.36
N PHE A 347 8.16 0.22 0.45
CA PHE A 347 9.27 -0.62 0.00
C PHE A 347 10.06 0.09 -1.11
N SER A 348 10.50 1.30 -0.78
CA SER A 348 11.44 2.09 -1.58
C SER A 348 12.88 1.63 -1.34
N HIS A 349 13.81 2.22 -2.07
CA HIS A 349 15.25 2.06 -1.94
C HIS A 349 15.85 3.43 -1.61
N PRO A 350 16.18 3.72 -0.32
CA PRO A 350 15.96 2.97 0.92
C PRO A 350 14.50 2.88 1.39
N LEU A 351 14.25 1.98 2.37
CA LEU A 351 12.93 1.77 2.99
C LEU A 351 12.44 3.01 3.75
N VAL A 352 11.12 3.22 3.77
CA VAL A 352 10.44 4.24 4.57
C VAL A 352 9.40 3.59 5.47
N GLY A 353 9.46 3.86 6.77
CA GLY A 353 8.50 3.35 7.75
C GLY A 353 7.91 4.47 8.61
N THR A 354 6.61 4.39 8.92
CA THR A 354 5.91 5.38 9.74
C THR A 354 4.81 4.74 10.57
N VAL A 355 4.62 5.22 11.78
CA VAL A 355 3.46 4.93 12.65
C VAL A 355 3.12 6.16 13.49
N GLY A 356 1.83 6.42 13.66
CA GLY A 356 1.32 7.54 14.45
C GLY A 356 1.36 8.87 13.70
N LEU A 357 1.44 9.96 14.44
CA LEU A 357 1.34 11.33 13.91
C LEU A 357 2.67 11.81 13.34
N THR A 358 2.61 12.49 12.21
CA THR A 358 3.72 13.29 11.70
C THR A 358 4.00 14.48 12.62
N GLU A 359 5.15 15.11 12.46
CA GLU A 359 5.50 16.35 13.17
C GLU A 359 4.41 17.43 12.98
N THR A 360 3.96 17.63 11.73
CA THR A 360 2.92 18.61 11.38
C THR A 360 1.59 18.30 12.08
N GLU A 361 1.11 17.07 11.99
CA GLU A 361 -0.15 16.65 12.62
C GLU A 361 -0.09 16.76 14.15
N ALA A 362 1.06 16.46 14.76
CA ALA A 362 1.25 16.61 16.20
C ALA A 362 1.22 18.09 16.63
N VAL A 363 1.87 18.97 15.86
CA VAL A 363 1.82 20.43 16.11
C VAL A 363 0.40 20.98 15.95
N GLU A 364 -0.32 20.56 14.91
CA GLU A 364 -1.71 20.97 14.70
C GLU A 364 -2.63 20.51 15.84
N LYS A 365 -2.43 19.29 16.34
CA LYS A 365 -3.29 18.68 17.35
C LYS A 365 -2.98 19.15 18.78
N TYR A 366 -1.70 19.34 19.11
CA TYR A 366 -1.27 19.57 20.50
C TYR A 366 -0.64 20.95 20.74
N GLY A 367 -0.35 21.70 19.68
CA GLY A 367 0.40 22.96 19.74
C GLY A 367 1.90 22.77 19.78
N LYS A 368 2.65 23.66 19.14
CA LYS A 368 4.09 23.61 18.95
C LYS A 368 4.86 23.43 20.29
N ASP A 369 4.45 24.15 21.34
CA ASP A 369 5.12 24.13 22.64
C ASP A 369 4.99 22.78 23.37
N ASN A 370 3.94 22.01 23.05
CA ASN A 370 3.70 20.70 23.65
C ASN A 370 4.34 19.53 22.86
N VAL A 371 5.00 19.80 21.72
CA VAL A 371 5.66 18.80 20.91
C VAL A 371 7.17 18.85 21.16
N THR A 372 7.80 17.69 21.36
CA THR A 372 9.25 17.51 21.41
C THR A 372 9.66 16.46 20.40
N LEU A 373 10.68 16.77 19.60
CA LEU A 373 11.20 15.89 18.55
C LEU A 373 12.58 15.34 18.95
N TYR A 374 12.76 14.05 18.75
CA TYR A 374 14.07 13.40 18.82
C TYR A 374 14.42 12.91 17.44
N LYS A 375 15.63 13.23 16.97
CA LYS A 375 16.09 12.92 15.61
C LYS A 375 17.48 12.29 15.66
N SER A 376 17.69 11.26 14.84
CA SER A 376 19.00 10.65 14.60
C SER A 376 19.23 10.47 13.12
N ARG A 377 20.47 10.65 12.65
CA ARG A 377 20.90 10.39 11.28
C ARG A 377 22.27 9.75 11.30
N PHE A 378 22.41 8.59 10.67
CA PHE A 378 23.61 7.78 10.72
C PHE A 378 23.75 6.88 9.49
N ASN A 379 24.90 6.25 9.34
CA ASN A 379 25.09 5.19 8.34
C ASN A 379 25.00 3.84 9.07
N PRO A 380 24.09 2.95 8.66
CA PRO A 380 24.00 1.60 9.22
C PRO A 380 25.32 0.83 9.10
N MET A 381 25.60 -0.03 10.07
CA MET A 381 26.90 -0.74 10.14
C MET A 381 27.15 -1.62 8.90
N MET A 382 26.13 -2.14 8.25
CA MET A 382 26.29 -2.90 7.01
C MET A 382 26.95 -2.10 5.88
N PHE A 383 26.87 -0.76 5.92
CA PHE A 383 27.53 0.12 4.95
C PHE A 383 28.86 0.68 5.47
N SER A 384 29.38 0.19 6.60
CA SER A 384 30.64 0.69 7.19
C SER A 384 31.84 0.44 6.29
N VAL A 385 31.87 -0.68 5.58
CA VAL A 385 32.98 -1.12 4.72
C VAL A 385 32.69 -0.95 3.23
N THR A 386 31.43 -0.71 2.83
CA THR A 386 31.05 -0.53 1.42
C THR A 386 31.46 0.85 0.91
N GLN A 387 31.68 0.99 -0.40
CA GLN A 387 31.87 2.29 -1.05
C GLN A 387 30.56 3.08 -1.07
N HIS A 388 29.46 2.41 -1.41
CA HIS A 388 28.13 2.95 -1.30
C HIS A 388 27.73 3.11 0.17
N LYS A 389 27.31 4.32 0.57
CA LYS A 389 26.97 4.68 1.95
C LYS A 389 25.50 5.04 2.05
N GLU A 390 24.64 4.05 2.21
CA GLU A 390 23.23 4.32 2.49
C GLU A 390 23.05 4.97 3.85
N LYS A 391 22.22 6.00 3.92
CA LYS A 391 21.90 6.73 5.15
C LYS A 391 20.65 6.15 5.80
N SER A 392 20.60 6.24 7.12
CA SER A 392 19.37 6.07 7.88
C SER A 392 19.02 7.32 8.67
N ALA A 393 17.76 7.62 8.79
CA ALA A 393 17.25 8.71 9.61
C ALA A 393 16.04 8.26 10.42
N MET A 394 15.98 8.65 11.67
CA MET A 394 14.89 8.28 12.58
C MET A 394 14.38 9.48 13.34
N LYS A 395 13.08 9.51 13.58
CA LYS A 395 12.42 10.56 14.36
C LYS A 395 11.40 9.96 15.31
N LEU A 396 11.42 10.42 16.56
CA LEU A 396 10.34 10.28 17.51
C LEU A 396 9.61 11.62 17.65
N VAL A 397 8.28 11.58 17.60
CA VAL A 397 7.42 12.72 17.91
C VAL A 397 6.78 12.46 19.27
N CYS A 398 7.10 13.32 20.24
CA CYS A 398 6.65 13.19 21.63
C CYS A 398 5.77 14.37 22.01
N VAL A 399 4.78 14.15 22.90
CA VAL A 399 3.85 15.20 23.33
C VAL A 399 3.65 15.23 24.84
N GLY A 400 3.44 16.45 25.37
CA GLY A 400 3.16 16.71 26.78
C GLY A 400 4.37 16.58 27.68
N GLU A 401 4.17 16.79 29.00
CA GLU A 401 5.23 16.75 30.01
C GLU A 401 5.82 15.34 30.18
N GLU A 402 5.00 14.30 30.04
CA GLU A 402 5.45 12.89 30.11
C GLU A 402 6.13 12.41 28.83
N GLU A 403 6.16 13.25 27.79
CA GLU A 403 6.74 12.92 26.48
C GLU A 403 6.17 11.60 25.90
N LYS A 404 4.82 11.49 25.85
CA LYS A 404 4.17 10.36 25.21
C LYS A 404 4.58 10.31 23.74
N VAL A 405 5.11 9.16 23.30
CA VAL A 405 5.49 8.94 21.91
C VAL A 405 4.22 8.75 21.06
N VAL A 406 3.95 9.71 20.17
CA VAL A 406 2.77 9.71 19.29
C VAL A 406 3.12 9.48 17.82
N GLY A 407 4.40 9.50 17.46
CA GLY A 407 4.89 9.21 16.12
C GLY A 407 6.27 8.60 16.14
N VAL A 408 6.50 7.61 15.26
CA VAL A 408 7.81 7.00 14.98
C VAL A 408 7.98 6.93 13.47
N HIS A 409 9.04 7.55 12.97
CA HIS A 409 9.35 7.65 11.55
C HIS A 409 10.77 7.16 11.31
N VAL A 410 10.92 6.22 10.38
CA VAL A 410 12.19 5.52 10.12
C VAL A 410 12.45 5.51 8.62
N PHE A 411 13.63 5.99 8.23
CA PHE A 411 14.19 5.91 6.89
C PHE A 411 15.41 5.01 6.90
N GLY A 412 15.52 4.06 5.99
CA GLY A 412 16.69 3.20 5.83
C GLY A 412 16.43 1.71 6.10
N VAL A 413 17.48 0.92 5.96
CA VAL A 413 17.45 -0.54 6.03
C VAL A 413 16.88 -1.06 7.36
N GLY A 414 16.04 -2.10 7.28
CA GLY A 414 15.44 -2.75 8.44
C GLY A 414 14.16 -2.07 8.96
N SER A 415 13.73 -0.95 8.36
CA SER A 415 12.50 -0.25 8.75
C SER A 415 11.28 -1.16 8.73
N ASP A 416 11.20 -2.08 7.75
CA ASP A 416 10.09 -3.01 7.53
C ASP A 416 9.96 -4.07 8.64
N GLU A 417 11.07 -4.47 9.26
CA GLU A 417 11.05 -5.49 10.30
C GLU A 417 10.96 -4.86 11.71
N MET A 418 11.65 -3.74 11.97
CA MET A 418 11.67 -3.15 13.31
C MET A 418 10.38 -2.39 13.67
N LEU A 419 9.73 -1.72 12.71
CA LEU A 419 8.63 -0.79 12.99
C LEU A 419 7.42 -1.48 13.61
N GLN A 420 7.16 -2.76 13.28
CA GLN A 420 6.04 -3.51 13.86
C GLN A 420 6.12 -3.58 15.40
N GLY A 421 7.31 -3.76 15.94
CA GLY A 421 7.52 -3.77 17.41
C GLY A 421 7.29 -2.40 18.04
N PHE A 422 7.81 -1.33 17.43
CA PHE A 422 7.61 0.04 17.90
C PHE A 422 6.17 0.52 17.76
N ALA A 423 5.44 0.04 16.74
CA ALA A 423 4.01 0.33 16.58
C ALA A 423 3.19 -0.20 17.77
N VAL A 424 3.58 -1.34 18.36
CA VAL A 424 2.96 -1.85 19.60
C VAL A 424 3.18 -0.86 20.75
N ALA A 425 4.41 -0.37 20.93
CA ALA A 425 4.74 0.60 21.98
C ALA A 425 3.94 1.92 21.82
N VAL A 426 3.86 2.46 20.59
CA VAL A 426 3.05 3.66 20.28
C VAL A 426 1.57 3.41 20.59
N THR A 427 1.03 2.27 20.20
CA THR A 427 -0.38 1.91 20.45
C THR A 427 -0.67 1.76 21.95
N MET A 428 0.29 1.28 22.74
CA MET A 428 0.21 1.19 24.19
C MET A 428 0.36 2.57 24.88
N GLY A 429 0.75 3.61 24.16
CA GLY A 429 0.96 4.95 24.68
C GLY A 429 2.25 5.09 25.47
N ALA A 430 3.29 4.37 25.08
CA ALA A 430 4.61 4.44 25.71
C ALA A 430 5.19 5.85 25.68
N THR A 431 5.93 6.21 26.74
CA THR A 431 6.63 7.49 26.88
C THR A 431 8.08 7.40 26.42
N LYS A 432 8.69 8.55 26.12
CA LYS A 432 10.13 8.64 25.81
C LYS A 432 11.00 8.03 26.91
N LYS A 433 10.62 8.24 28.17
CA LYS A 433 11.28 7.63 29.32
C LYS A 433 11.29 6.11 29.28
N GLN A 434 10.17 5.50 28.85
CA GLN A 434 10.09 4.03 28.71
C GLN A 434 10.93 3.52 27.54
N PHE A 435 11.02 4.26 26.44
CA PHE A 435 11.97 3.99 25.36
C PHE A 435 13.41 4.01 25.91
N ASP A 436 13.80 5.06 26.64
CA ASP A 436 15.15 5.22 27.21
C ASP A 436 15.51 4.19 28.27
N GLN A 437 14.53 3.60 28.95
CA GLN A 437 14.74 2.55 29.94
C GLN A 437 14.86 1.15 29.30
N THR A 438 14.50 1.03 28.02
CA THR A 438 14.64 -0.22 27.29
C THR A 438 16.10 -0.44 26.90
N VAL A 439 16.67 -1.58 27.30
CA VAL A 439 18.06 -1.91 26.94
C VAL A 439 18.15 -2.15 25.43
N ALA A 440 19.09 -1.45 24.81
CA ALA A 440 19.30 -1.55 23.36
C ALA A 440 19.85 -2.92 22.93
N ILE A 441 19.51 -3.33 21.72
CA ILE A 441 20.14 -4.48 21.05
C ILE A 441 21.31 -3.97 20.24
N HIS A 442 22.53 -4.19 20.72
CA HIS A 442 23.74 -3.71 20.05
C HIS A 442 24.49 -4.85 19.32
N PRO A 443 24.99 -4.62 18.07
CA PRO A 443 24.79 -3.43 17.24
C PRO A 443 23.62 -3.60 16.27
N THR A 444 22.64 -2.69 16.31
CA THR A 444 21.51 -2.65 15.36
C THR A 444 21.10 -1.21 15.05
N SER A 445 20.46 -0.97 13.92
CA SER A 445 19.86 0.35 13.64
C SER A 445 18.69 0.67 14.59
N ALA A 446 17.97 -0.34 15.06
CA ALA A 446 16.82 -0.16 15.97
C ALA A 446 17.20 0.45 17.33
N GLU A 447 18.47 0.29 17.79
CA GLU A 447 18.92 0.86 19.06
C GLU A 447 18.84 2.39 19.09
N GLU A 448 18.92 3.06 17.94
CA GLU A 448 18.76 4.51 17.85
C GLU A 448 17.43 4.98 18.46
N LEU A 449 16.32 4.24 18.23
CA LEU A 449 15.02 4.62 18.75
C LEU A 449 14.94 4.61 20.30
N VAL A 450 15.82 3.90 20.97
CA VAL A 450 15.86 3.82 22.44
C VAL A 450 17.07 4.54 23.07
N THR A 451 17.92 5.15 22.22
CA THR A 451 19.13 5.85 22.67
C THR A 451 19.16 7.34 22.32
N MET A 452 18.21 7.84 21.53
CA MET A 452 18.12 9.26 21.16
C MET A 452 18.14 10.20 22.34
N ARG A 453 18.92 11.29 22.24
CA ARG A 453 19.04 12.38 23.22
C ARG A 453 18.82 13.73 22.55
N GLY A 454 18.69 14.79 23.35
CA GLY A 454 18.67 16.16 22.85
C GLY A 454 17.35 16.51 22.15
N GLY A 455 16.23 16.33 22.83
CA GLY A 455 14.93 16.73 22.31
C GLY A 455 14.88 18.21 21.90
N VAL A 456 14.31 18.50 20.74
CA VAL A 456 14.16 19.84 20.17
C VAL A 456 12.69 20.17 19.91
N LYS A 457 12.34 21.46 19.92
CA LYS A 457 11.01 21.90 19.52
C LYS A 457 10.90 21.89 17.97
N PRO A 458 9.69 21.68 17.40
CA PRO A 458 9.45 21.85 15.97
C PRO A 458 9.87 23.24 15.48
N GLU A 459 10.28 23.37 14.22
CA GLU A 459 10.66 24.66 13.60
C GLU A 459 9.45 25.58 13.33
#